data_5b36b7eeb71dc968d13279d66e8af17d
#
_entry.id   5b36b7eeb71dc968d13279d66e8af17d
#
_cell.length_a   1.000
_cell.length_b   1.000
_cell.length_c   1.000
_cell.angle_alpha   90.00
_cell.angle_beta   90.00
_cell.angle_gamma   90.00
#
_symmetry.space_group_name_H-M   'P 1'
#
loop_
_entity.id
_entity.type
_entity.pdbx_description
1 polymer ?
#
loop_
_entity_poly.entity_id
_entity_poly.type
_entity_poly.pdbx_seq_one_letter_code
_entity_poly.pdbx_strand_id
1 'polypeptide(L)'
;MNEKQADDIRQSVRESYAKVAEASNAGECCGVESSCCGVSADINSLHSTRLGYSEDDLNSVPDGADMGLGCGNPRAIASLRTGEVVLDLGSGGGFDAFLAAREVGTSGRVIGVDMTPDMISKARVNAETAGF
;
A
#
# COMPACT_ATOMS: atom_id res chain seq x y z
N MET A 1 -19.52 20.88 12.01
CA MET A 1 -18.26 20.33 12.51
C MET A 1 -17.26 21.47 12.59
N ASN A 2 -16.68 21.75 13.75
CA ASN A 2 -15.67 22.80 13.88
C ASN A 2 -14.27 22.26 13.51
N GLU A 3 -13.29 23.15 13.29
CA GLU A 3 -11.92 22.77 12.87
C GLU A 3 -11.25 21.80 13.86
N LYS A 4 -11.46 22.00 15.16
CA LYS A 4 -10.92 21.12 16.19
C LYS A 4 -11.45 19.68 16.08
N GLN A 5 -12.75 19.50 15.87
CA GLN A 5 -13.34 18.17 15.64
C GLN A 5 -12.79 17.51 14.35
N ALA A 6 -12.57 18.29 13.31
CA ALA A 6 -11.97 17.79 12.08
C ALA A 6 -10.53 17.32 12.29
N ASP A 7 -9.74 18.03 13.08
CA ASP A 7 -8.37 17.63 13.40
C ASP A 7 -8.30 16.42 14.31
N ASP A 8 -9.17 16.31 15.30
CA ASP A 8 -9.26 15.13 16.18
C ASP A 8 -9.58 13.85 15.35
N ILE A 9 -10.49 13.97 14.37
CA ILE A 9 -10.81 12.87 13.44
C ILE A 9 -9.61 12.51 12.58
N ARG A 10 -8.94 13.49 11.97
CA ARG A 10 -7.73 13.25 11.15
C ARG A 10 -6.63 12.56 11.96
N GLN A 11 -6.43 13.00 13.19
CA GLN A 11 -5.44 12.41 14.09
C GLN A 11 -5.78 10.95 14.39
N SER A 12 -7.03 10.65 14.76
CA SER A 12 -7.48 9.29 15.02
C SER A 12 -7.32 8.37 13.81
N VAL A 13 -7.60 8.88 12.61
CA VAL A 13 -7.41 8.14 11.35
C VAL A 13 -5.93 7.85 11.11
N ARG A 14 -5.04 8.85 11.27
CA ARG A 14 -3.58 8.65 11.13
C ARG A 14 -3.06 7.59 12.08
N GLU A 15 -3.45 7.65 13.36
CA GLU A 15 -3.04 6.66 14.36
C GLU A 15 -3.51 5.25 14.03
N SER A 16 -4.69 5.12 13.45
CA SER A 16 -5.21 3.82 13.03
C SER A 16 -4.39 3.24 11.86
N TYR A 17 -4.08 4.05 10.86
CA TYR A 17 -3.26 3.61 9.72
C TYR A 17 -1.79 3.39 10.09
N ALA A 18 -1.22 4.17 11.04
CA ALA A 18 0.13 3.94 11.57
C ALA A 18 0.25 2.54 12.19
N LYS A 19 -0.72 2.13 13.01
CA LYS A 19 -0.76 0.78 13.60
C LYS A 19 -0.77 -0.33 12.54
N VAL A 20 -1.45 -0.13 11.43
CA VAL A 20 -1.44 -1.11 10.33
C VAL A 20 -0.07 -1.18 9.66
N ALA A 21 0.57 -0.03 9.43
CA ALA A 21 1.91 0.02 8.86
C ALA A 21 2.94 -0.68 9.76
N GLU A 22 2.86 -0.50 11.08
CA GLU A 22 3.73 -1.15 12.06
C GLU A 22 3.48 -2.66 12.14
N ALA A 23 2.21 -3.08 12.20
CA ALA A 23 1.84 -4.49 12.31
C ALA A 23 2.32 -5.32 11.11
N SER A 24 2.34 -4.74 9.92
CA SER A 24 2.83 -5.42 8.72
C SER A 24 4.37 -5.52 8.64
N ASN A 25 5.10 -4.83 9.52
CA ASN A 25 6.56 -4.96 9.69
C ASN A 25 6.95 -6.01 10.74
N ALA A 26 6.02 -6.39 11.62
CA ALA A 26 6.25 -7.39 12.66
C ALA A 26 6.12 -8.80 12.07
N GLY A 27 7.13 -9.23 11.32
CA GLY A 27 7.36 -10.64 10.99
C GLY A 27 7.79 -11.48 12.20
N GLU A 28 7.61 -10.99 13.43
CA GLU A 28 7.84 -11.70 14.67
C GLU A 28 6.53 -12.19 15.25
N CYS A 29 6.24 -13.45 14.98
CA CYS A 29 5.23 -14.18 15.74
C CYS A 29 5.66 -14.21 17.20
N CYS A 30 4.92 -13.51 18.06
CA CYS A 30 4.98 -13.69 19.50
C CYS A 30 4.85 -15.17 19.83
N GLY A 31 5.85 -15.71 20.52
CA GLY A 31 5.89 -17.10 20.95
C GLY A 31 4.74 -17.46 21.88
N VAL A 32 3.70 -18.02 21.29
CA VAL A 32 2.73 -18.93 21.94
C VAL A 32 2.23 -19.88 20.83
N GLU A 33 2.27 -21.16 21.12
CA GLU A 33 1.81 -22.24 20.25
C GLU A 33 0.37 -21.99 19.77
N SER A 34 0.23 -21.41 18.60
CA SER A 34 -1.02 -21.35 17.85
C SER A 34 -0.74 -21.08 16.39
N SER A 35 -1.22 -21.96 15.56
CA SER A 35 -1.19 -22.02 14.10
C SER A 35 -1.84 -20.80 13.40
N CYS A 36 -1.40 -19.56 13.68
CA CYS A 36 -1.99 -18.34 13.13
C CYS A 36 -1.10 -17.58 12.13
N CYS A 37 0.12 -18.05 11.84
CA CYS A 37 1.10 -17.26 11.07
C CYS A 37 0.99 -17.36 9.55
N GLY A 38 0.04 -18.15 9.02
CA GLY A 38 -0.17 -18.32 7.56
C GLY A 38 -1.31 -17.49 6.97
N VAL A 39 -2.12 -16.84 7.80
CA VAL A 39 -3.44 -16.36 7.36
C VAL A 39 -3.45 -14.88 6.92
N SER A 40 -2.48 -14.08 7.36
CA SER A 40 -2.51 -12.64 7.08
C SER A 40 -2.16 -12.27 5.63
N ALA A 41 -1.12 -12.91 5.07
CA ALA A 41 -0.73 -12.67 3.67
C ALA A 41 -1.80 -13.17 2.70
N ASP A 42 -2.38 -14.35 2.96
CA ASP A 42 -3.44 -14.94 2.14
C ASP A 42 -4.74 -14.10 2.16
N ILE A 43 -5.06 -13.47 3.29
CA ILE A 43 -6.26 -12.62 3.40
C ILE A 43 -6.09 -11.33 2.61
N ASN A 44 -4.91 -10.69 2.66
CA ASN A 44 -4.64 -9.47 1.93
C ASN A 44 -4.68 -9.71 0.42
N SER A 45 -4.00 -10.75 -0.05
CA SER A 45 -4.00 -11.13 -1.47
C SER A 45 -5.40 -11.50 -1.97
N LEU A 46 -6.19 -12.20 -1.15
CA LEU A 46 -7.58 -12.51 -1.47
C LEU A 46 -8.45 -11.25 -1.57
N HIS A 47 -8.22 -10.25 -0.72
CA HIS A 47 -8.91 -8.97 -0.79
C HIS A 47 -8.55 -8.23 -2.09
N SER A 48 -7.28 -8.09 -2.40
CA SER A 48 -6.79 -7.43 -3.61
C SER A 48 -7.25 -8.14 -4.88
N THR A 49 -7.27 -9.47 -4.91
CA THR A 49 -7.84 -10.24 -6.03
C THR A 49 -9.33 -9.93 -6.25
N ARG A 50 -10.11 -9.78 -5.18
CA ARG A 50 -11.53 -9.37 -5.28
C ARG A 50 -11.72 -7.98 -5.84
N LEU A 51 -10.74 -7.09 -5.68
CA LEU A 51 -10.71 -5.75 -6.28
C LEU A 51 -10.28 -5.76 -7.75
N GLY A 52 -9.93 -6.93 -8.29
CA GLY A 52 -9.58 -7.11 -9.70
C GLY A 52 -8.09 -7.01 -10.01
N TYR A 53 -7.22 -7.11 -9.00
CA TYR A 53 -5.78 -7.29 -9.24
C TYR A 53 -5.48 -8.75 -9.59
N SER A 54 -4.59 -8.94 -10.56
CA SER A 54 -4.14 -10.27 -10.96
C SER A 54 -3.07 -10.82 -10.00
N GLU A 55 -2.82 -12.12 -10.05
CA GLU A 55 -1.70 -12.73 -9.33
C GLU A 55 -0.35 -12.15 -9.79
N ASP A 56 -0.22 -11.80 -11.08
CA ASP A 56 0.97 -11.15 -11.62
C ASP A 56 1.16 -9.75 -11.03
N ASP A 57 0.09 -8.99 -10.81
CA ASP A 57 0.15 -7.70 -10.13
C ASP A 57 0.68 -7.88 -8.70
N LEU A 58 0.11 -8.81 -7.94
CA LEU A 58 0.49 -9.09 -6.56
C LEU A 58 1.96 -9.52 -6.44
N ASN A 59 2.41 -10.39 -7.34
CA ASN A 59 3.79 -10.89 -7.36
C ASN A 59 4.80 -9.86 -7.89
N SER A 60 4.33 -8.79 -8.51
CA SER A 60 5.17 -7.80 -9.16
C SER A 60 5.55 -6.61 -8.27
N VAL A 61 4.96 -6.51 -7.10
CA VAL A 61 5.22 -5.46 -6.13
C VAL A 61 6.05 -5.98 -4.94
N PRO A 62 6.74 -5.10 -4.21
CA PRO A 62 7.49 -5.51 -3.01
C PRO A 62 6.62 -6.20 -1.97
N ASP A 63 7.19 -7.17 -1.27
CA ASP A 63 6.56 -7.78 -0.11
C ASP A 63 6.17 -6.72 0.93
N GLY A 64 4.93 -6.80 1.43
CA GLY A 64 4.39 -5.85 2.39
C GLY A 64 3.88 -4.54 1.80
N ALA A 65 3.90 -4.35 0.47
CA ALA A 65 3.20 -3.23 -0.18
C ALA A 65 1.69 -3.45 -0.18
N ASP A 66 1.23 -4.67 -0.44
CA ASP A 66 -0.18 -5.06 -0.29
C ASP A 66 -0.52 -5.31 1.18
N MET A 67 -1.27 -4.41 1.76
CA MET A 67 -1.74 -4.48 3.15
C MET A 67 -3.24 -4.79 3.25
N GLY A 68 -3.89 -5.13 2.14
CA GLY A 68 -5.32 -5.39 2.11
C GLY A 68 -6.20 -4.18 2.42
N LEU A 69 -5.68 -2.97 2.30
CA LEU A 69 -6.39 -1.71 2.61
C LEU A 69 -7.02 -1.05 1.38
N GLY A 70 -6.84 -1.63 0.21
CA GLY A 70 -7.39 -1.12 -1.05
C GLY A 70 -8.92 -1.08 -1.01
N CYS A 71 -9.50 -0.06 -1.65
CA CYS A 71 -10.94 0.08 -1.80
C CYS A 71 -11.38 0.11 -3.28
N GLY A 72 -10.48 -0.18 -4.20
CA GLY A 72 -10.71 -0.28 -5.63
C GLY A 72 -9.42 -0.57 -6.39
N ASN A 73 -9.52 -0.73 -7.71
CA ASN A 73 -8.38 -0.88 -8.61
C ASN A 73 -8.34 0.31 -9.58
N PRO A 74 -7.63 1.40 -9.22
CA PRO A 74 -7.57 2.60 -10.04
C PRO A 74 -6.88 2.35 -11.39
N ARG A 75 -5.96 1.39 -11.48
CA ARG A 75 -5.28 1.03 -12.74
C ARG A 75 -6.24 0.52 -13.80
N ALA A 76 -7.25 -0.25 -13.41
CA ALA A 76 -8.24 -0.78 -14.35
C ALA A 76 -8.98 0.34 -15.13
N ILE A 77 -8.97 1.56 -14.60
CA ILE A 77 -9.67 2.72 -15.19
C ILE A 77 -8.69 3.75 -15.77
N ALA A 78 -7.48 3.85 -15.23
CA ALA A 78 -6.54 4.92 -15.54
C ALA A 78 -5.95 4.83 -16.96
N SER A 79 -5.83 3.61 -17.53
CA SER A 79 -5.23 3.38 -18.86
C SER A 79 -3.86 4.07 -19.02
N LEU A 80 -2.98 3.86 -18.04
CA LEU A 80 -1.67 4.49 -17.96
C LEU A 80 -0.81 4.16 -19.21
N ARG A 81 0.05 5.10 -19.59
CA ARG A 81 0.94 4.98 -20.74
C ARG A 81 2.39 5.19 -20.34
N THR A 82 3.28 4.55 -21.06
CA THR A 82 4.73 4.76 -20.90
C THR A 82 5.09 6.24 -21.01
N GLY A 83 5.88 6.73 -20.07
CA GLY A 83 6.37 8.11 -20.01
C GLY A 83 5.46 9.09 -19.26
N GLU A 84 4.31 8.64 -18.77
CA GLU A 84 3.40 9.52 -18.01
C GLU A 84 3.93 9.85 -16.61
N VAL A 85 3.48 10.97 -16.07
CA VAL A 85 3.67 11.36 -14.67
C VAL A 85 2.37 11.09 -13.92
N VAL A 86 2.43 10.21 -12.93
CA VAL A 86 1.28 9.77 -12.14
C VAL A 86 1.39 10.32 -10.72
N LEU A 87 0.28 10.82 -10.20
CA LEU A 87 0.13 11.20 -8.80
C LEU A 87 -0.86 10.22 -8.13
N ASP A 88 -0.36 9.48 -7.14
CA ASP A 88 -1.15 8.56 -6.33
C ASP A 88 -1.47 9.19 -4.97
N LEU A 89 -2.74 9.51 -4.73
CA LEU A 89 -3.22 10.14 -3.52
C LEU A 89 -3.76 9.09 -2.54
N GLY A 90 -3.14 8.99 -1.37
CA GLY A 90 -3.42 7.93 -0.40
C GLY A 90 -2.63 6.67 -0.73
N SER A 91 -1.37 6.83 -1.15
CA SER A 91 -0.52 5.75 -1.68
C SER A 91 -0.19 4.64 -0.67
N GLY A 92 -0.43 4.87 0.64
CA GLY A 92 -0.15 3.88 1.68
C GLY A 92 1.27 3.34 1.62
N GLY A 93 1.42 2.01 1.65
CA GLY A 93 2.71 1.32 1.51
C GLY A 93 3.24 1.25 0.08
N GLY A 94 2.57 1.90 -0.88
CA GLY A 94 3.03 2.07 -2.25
C GLY A 94 2.48 1.05 -3.26
N PHE A 95 1.51 0.22 -2.91
CA PHE A 95 1.03 -0.87 -3.77
C PHE A 95 0.66 -0.39 -5.19
N ASP A 96 -0.30 0.53 -5.32
CA ASP A 96 -0.70 1.07 -6.62
C ASP A 96 0.39 1.92 -7.26
N ALA A 97 1.19 2.66 -6.46
CA ALA A 97 2.31 3.44 -6.97
C ALA A 97 3.37 2.56 -7.66
N PHE A 98 3.70 1.38 -7.12
CA PHE A 98 4.64 0.46 -7.75
C PHE A 98 4.08 -0.16 -9.03
N LEU A 99 2.81 -0.53 -9.02
CA LEU A 99 2.14 -1.02 -10.21
C LEU A 99 2.10 0.05 -11.32
N ALA A 100 1.78 1.29 -10.97
CA ALA A 100 1.82 2.41 -11.91
C ALA A 100 3.24 2.67 -12.43
N ALA A 101 4.27 2.58 -11.57
CA ALA A 101 5.66 2.77 -11.98
C ALA A 101 6.10 1.76 -13.05
N ARG A 102 5.64 0.52 -12.95
CA ARG A 102 5.89 -0.50 -13.97
C ARG A 102 5.23 -0.17 -15.31
N GLU A 103 4.00 0.35 -15.29
CA GLU A 103 3.28 0.72 -16.52
C GLU A 103 3.89 1.94 -17.22
N VAL A 104 4.23 2.99 -16.46
CA VAL A 104 4.81 4.19 -17.04
C VAL A 104 6.28 4.00 -17.45
N GLY A 105 6.95 3.00 -16.89
CA GLY A 105 8.33 2.62 -17.23
C GLY A 105 9.37 3.67 -16.86
N THR A 106 10.61 3.46 -17.30
CA THR A 106 11.78 4.27 -16.93
C THR A 106 11.74 5.73 -17.43
N SER A 107 10.92 6.03 -18.44
CA SER A 107 10.70 7.39 -18.94
C SER A 107 9.55 8.12 -18.23
N GLY A 108 8.77 7.40 -17.42
CA GLY A 108 7.69 7.96 -16.62
C GLY A 108 8.12 8.27 -15.19
N ARG A 109 7.19 8.75 -14.39
CA ARG A 109 7.40 9.06 -12.98
C ARG A 109 6.12 8.84 -12.18
N VAL A 110 6.25 8.27 -10.98
CA VAL A 110 5.14 8.17 -10.02
C VAL A 110 5.48 8.93 -8.75
N ILE A 111 4.50 9.63 -8.23
CA ILE A 111 4.59 10.40 -6.98
C ILE A 111 3.50 9.90 -6.06
N GLY A 112 3.87 9.16 -5.02
CA GLY A 112 2.96 8.73 -3.97
C GLY A 112 2.84 9.79 -2.86
N VAL A 113 1.63 10.06 -2.43
CA VAL A 113 1.32 10.97 -1.32
C VAL A 113 0.40 10.27 -0.34
N ASP A 114 0.77 10.30 0.93
CA ASP A 114 -0.07 9.80 2.02
C ASP A 114 -0.02 10.73 3.23
N MET A 115 -1.11 10.80 3.98
CA MET A 115 -1.18 11.63 5.18
C MET A 115 -0.53 10.99 6.41
N THR A 116 -0.22 9.67 6.35
CA THR A 116 0.34 8.90 7.45
C THR A 116 1.85 8.75 7.25
N PRO A 117 2.71 9.36 8.09
CA PRO A 117 4.16 9.30 7.94
C PRO A 117 4.71 7.86 7.92
N ASP A 118 4.13 6.96 8.72
CA ASP A 118 4.54 5.57 8.83
C ASP A 118 4.27 4.80 7.52
N MET A 119 3.18 5.13 6.81
CA MET A 119 2.90 4.60 5.49
C MET A 119 3.96 5.04 4.47
N ILE A 120 4.32 6.32 4.48
CA ILE A 120 5.38 6.85 3.60
C ILE A 120 6.74 6.21 3.91
N SER A 121 7.05 6.03 5.20
CA SER A 121 8.30 5.35 5.61
C SER A 121 8.34 3.92 5.08
N LYS A 122 7.24 3.19 5.19
CA LYS A 122 7.09 1.84 4.64
C LYS A 122 7.22 1.81 3.11
N ALA A 123 6.53 2.72 2.42
CA ALA A 123 6.62 2.81 0.96
C ALA A 123 8.05 3.07 0.47
N ARG A 124 8.82 3.90 1.17
CA ARG A 124 10.23 4.15 0.86
C ARG A 124 11.10 2.90 1.03
N VAL A 125 10.95 2.19 2.14
CA VAL A 125 11.65 0.93 2.38
C VAL A 125 11.31 -0.10 1.30
N ASN A 126 10.04 -0.23 0.96
CA ASN A 126 9.59 -1.11 -0.11
C ASN A 126 10.21 -0.72 -1.46
N ALA A 127 10.25 0.58 -1.80
CA ALA A 127 10.86 1.07 -3.03
C ALA A 127 12.35 0.74 -3.12
N GLU A 128 13.10 1.02 -2.05
CA GLU A 128 14.54 0.73 -1.99
C GLU A 128 14.82 -0.76 -2.12
N THR A 129 14.06 -1.61 -1.43
CA THR A 129 14.23 -3.07 -1.43
C THR A 129 13.97 -3.67 -2.81
N ALA A 130 13.01 -3.15 -3.54
CA ALA A 130 12.61 -3.66 -4.86
C ALA A 130 13.28 -2.93 -6.04
N GLY A 131 14.10 -1.91 -5.78
CA GLY A 131 14.86 -1.19 -6.81
C GLY A 131 14.04 -0.23 -7.66
N PHE A 132 12.98 0.37 -7.07
CA PHE A 132 12.21 1.44 -7.67
C PHE A 132 12.83 2.82 -7.47
#